data_38c0842bbc228e718d8cfda129b08819
#
_entry.id   38c0842bbc228e718d8cfda129b08819
#
_cell.length_a   1.000
_cell.length_b   1.000
_cell.length_c   1.000
_cell.angle_alpha   90.00
_cell.angle_beta   90.00
_cell.angle_gamma   90.00
#
_symmetry.space_group_name_H-M   'P 1'
#
loop_
_entity.id
_entity.type
_entity.pdbx_description
1 polymer ?
#
loop_
_entity_poly.entity_id
_entity_poly.type
_entity_poly.pdbx_seq_one_letter_code
_entity_poly.pdbx_strand_id
1 'polypeptide(L)'
;MAVRHGEYKVPGGKLVVVDLDVENDRLARVQVTGDFFLEPESALDDICRALEGQPADAGTDSLAAAIRSALPADAQLFGFSPEAVGIAVRRALGLATTWRDFEWQIVHEPAFSPELHAALDEVLSEEVAAGRRPPTLRIWEWDTTAVVLGVFQSVRNEVDEEAARRLGVTLTRRITGGGAMFIEAGSIITYSLYAPGSLVADMSIADSYAFLDDWVLKALQSLGVAAFYKPLNDISSDRGKIGGAAQKRFSNVPADGGKTILHHVTMAYDMDAGKMMQVLRIGREKLSDKGTTSAAKRVDPLRSQTGLPREAIIERMKE
;
A
#
# COMPACT_ATOMS: atom_id res chain seq x y z
N MET A 1 23.28 -28.29 -6.41
CA MET A 1 22.32 -27.29 -6.93
C MET A 1 22.46 -26.05 -6.08
N ALA A 2 22.21 -24.84 -6.61
CA ALA A 2 22.30 -23.64 -5.81
C ALA A 2 21.07 -23.53 -4.89
N VAL A 3 21.29 -23.39 -3.59
CA VAL A 3 20.24 -23.10 -2.61
C VAL A 3 19.53 -21.83 -3.04
N ARG A 4 18.20 -21.85 -3.10
CA ARG A 4 17.36 -20.68 -3.41
C ARG A 4 17.03 -19.97 -2.11
N HIS A 5 17.16 -18.66 -2.11
CA HIS A 5 17.01 -17.78 -0.96
C HIS A 5 15.88 -16.78 -1.16
N GLY A 6 15.03 -16.61 -0.15
CA GLY A 6 13.96 -15.62 -0.17
C GLY A 6 13.69 -15.03 1.22
N GLU A 7 13.49 -13.73 1.25
CA GLU A 7 13.24 -12.99 2.48
C GLU A 7 11.90 -12.22 2.42
N TYR A 8 11.22 -12.13 3.54
CA TYR A 8 10.07 -11.26 3.71
C TYR A 8 10.06 -10.57 5.07
N LYS A 9 10.23 -9.24 5.08
CA LYS A 9 10.02 -8.42 6.27
C LYS A 9 8.53 -8.12 6.40
N VAL A 10 7.90 -8.66 7.43
CA VAL A 10 6.49 -8.40 7.73
C VAL A 10 6.33 -6.94 8.13
N PRO A 11 5.41 -6.16 7.52
CA PRO A 11 5.13 -4.79 7.94
C PRO A 11 4.73 -4.72 9.42
N GLY A 12 5.46 -3.91 10.21
CA GLY A 12 5.30 -3.83 11.66
C GLY A 12 5.69 -5.11 12.43
N GLY A 13 6.17 -6.13 11.75
CA GLY A 13 6.53 -7.43 12.30
C GLY A 13 8.02 -7.75 12.16
N LYS A 14 8.31 -9.04 11.95
CA LYS A 14 9.65 -9.60 11.95
C LYS A 14 10.09 -10.04 10.54
N LEU A 15 11.38 -10.32 10.38
CA LEU A 15 11.93 -10.89 9.14
C LEU A 15 11.70 -12.40 9.13
N VAL A 16 11.24 -12.91 8.00
CA VAL A 16 11.19 -14.33 7.66
C VAL A 16 12.14 -14.57 6.51
N VAL A 17 12.99 -15.58 6.65
CA VAL A 17 13.96 -16.02 5.64
C VAL A 17 13.69 -17.47 5.33
N VAL A 18 13.70 -17.83 4.05
CA VAL A 18 13.55 -19.21 3.59
C VAL A 18 14.67 -19.55 2.65
N ASP A 19 15.39 -20.60 2.98
CA ASP A 19 16.36 -21.28 2.11
C ASP A 19 15.77 -22.63 1.69
N LEU A 20 15.81 -22.94 0.40
CA LEU A 20 15.24 -24.20 -0.12
C LEU A 20 15.92 -24.65 -1.42
N ASP A 21 15.66 -25.89 -1.77
CA ASP A 21 15.94 -26.45 -3.08
C ASP A 21 14.62 -26.88 -3.77
N VAL A 22 14.70 -27.17 -5.06
CA VAL A 22 13.60 -27.74 -5.82
C VAL A 22 14.05 -29.06 -6.45
N GLU A 23 13.34 -30.15 -6.14
CA GLU A 23 13.55 -31.48 -6.70
C GLU A 23 12.24 -32.01 -7.29
N ASN A 24 12.28 -32.39 -8.56
CA ASN A 24 11.08 -32.92 -9.27
C ASN A 24 9.85 -32.00 -9.13
N ASP A 25 10.04 -30.70 -9.33
CA ASP A 25 9.03 -29.64 -9.20
C ASP A 25 8.38 -29.55 -7.80
N ARG A 26 9.10 -30.01 -6.77
CA ARG A 26 8.68 -29.95 -5.38
C ARG A 26 9.74 -29.27 -4.50
N LEU A 27 9.28 -28.59 -3.44
CA LEU A 27 10.16 -28.01 -2.44
C LEU A 27 10.93 -29.09 -1.69
N ALA A 28 12.21 -28.87 -1.51
CA ALA A 28 13.11 -29.78 -0.83
C ALA A 28 14.10 -29.02 0.04
N ARG A 29 14.57 -29.64 1.12
CA ARG A 29 15.55 -29.07 2.05
C ARG A 29 15.17 -27.67 2.53
N VAL A 30 13.91 -27.50 2.92
CA VAL A 30 13.37 -26.21 3.33
C VAL A 30 13.87 -25.88 4.74
N GLN A 31 14.47 -24.71 4.86
CA GLN A 31 14.86 -24.09 6.14
C GLN A 31 14.19 -22.74 6.29
N VAL A 32 13.51 -22.55 7.41
CA VAL A 32 12.89 -21.27 7.79
C VAL A 32 13.66 -20.68 8.95
N THR A 33 14.12 -19.43 8.81
CA THR A 33 14.85 -18.68 9.83
C THR A 33 14.34 -17.24 9.92
N GLY A 34 14.79 -16.48 10.91
CA GLY A 34 14.37 -15.07 11.04
C GLY A 34 14.60 -14.51 12.44
N ASP A 35 14.11 -13.28 12.66
CA ASP A 35 14.14 -12.59 13.96
C ASP A 35 12.81 -12.66 14.72
N PHE A 36 11.91 -13.56 14.33
CA PHE A 36 10.59 -13.79 14.92
C PHE A 36 10.64 -14.62 16.21
N PHE A 37 9.50 -14.72 16.90
CA PHE A 37 9.33 -15.60 18.04
C PHE A 37 8.25 -16.63 17.76
N LEU A 38 8.44 -17.85 18.30
CA LEU A 38 7.57 -19.00 18.08
C LEU A 38 7.52 -19.87 19.34
N GLU A 39 6.33 -20.24 19.77
CA GLU A 39 6.09 -21.15 20.89
C GLU A 39 5.09 -22.24 20.48
N PRO A 40 5.40 -23.52 20.73
CA PRO A 40 6.70 -24.06 21.17
C PRO A 40 7.76 -23.95 20.07
N GLU A 41 9.05 -23.87 20.40
CA GLU A 41 10.15 -23.77 19.43
C GLU A 41 10.16 -24.93 18.42
N SER A 42 9.71 -26.12 18.82
CA SER A 42 9.59 -27.32 17.95
C SER A 42 8.61 -27.11 16.78
N ALA A 43 7.69 -26.17 16.87
CA ALA A 43 6.77 -25.84 15.78
C ALA A 43 7.51 -25.29 14.53
N LEU A 44 8.77 -24.85 14.65
CA LEU A 44 9.59 -24.48 13.49
C LEU A 44 9.87 -25.68 12.58
N ASP A 45 10.15 -26.83 13.19
CA ASP A 45 10.34 -28.08 12.44
C ASP A 45 9.04 -28.53 11.77
N ASP A 46 7.89 -28.25 12.39
CA ASP A 46 6.58 -28.56 11.78
C ASP A 46 6.33 -27.66 10.56
N ILE A 47 6.69 -26.38 10.63
CA ILE A 47 6.62 -25.45 9.49
C ILE A 47 7.51 -25.95 8.34
N CYS A 48 8.76 -26.27 8.61
CA CYS A 48 9.70 -26.75 7.59
C CYS A 48 9.18 -28.05 6.94
N ARG A 49 8.75 -29.02 7.75
CA ARG A 49 8.18 -30.29 7.27
C ARG A 49 6.91 -30.11 6.45
N ALA A 50 6.05 -29.14 6.80
CA ALA A 50 4.82 -28.87 6.07
C ALA A 50 5.08 -28.34 4.65
N LEU A 51 6.22 -27.67 4.46
CA LEU A 51 6.65 -27.13 3.17
C LEU A 51 7.36 -28.16 2.32
N GLU A 52 8.04 -29.16 2.91
CA GLU A 52 8.71 -30.24 2.19
C GLU A 52 7.73 -31.00 1.30
N GLY A 53 8.09 -31.18 0.04
CA GLY A 53 7.27 -31.89 -0.94
C GLY A 53 6.07 -31.12 -1.49
N GLN A 54 5.82 -29.88 -1.06
CA GLN A 54 4.81 -29.02 -1.70
C GLN A 54 5.20 -28.72 -3.15
N PRO A 55 4.24 -28.53 -4.07
CA PRO A 55 4.54 -28.14 -5.44
C PRO A 55 5.30 -26.81 -5.48
N ALA A 56 6.32 -26.69 -6.34
CA ALA A 56 7.09 -25.46 -6.48
C ALA A 56 6.26 -24.29 -7.07
N ASP A 57 5.15 -24.56 -7.72
CA ASP A 57 4.19 -23.58 -8.23
C ASP A 57 3.06 -23.26 -7.24
N ALA A 58 3.06 -23.86 -6.03
CA ALA A 58 2.03 -23.62 -5.03
C ALA A 58 1.93 -22.13 -4.67
N GLY A 59 0.71 -21.61 -4.60
CA GLY A 59 0.43 -20.24 -4.16
C GLY A 59 0.59 -20.07 -2.66
N THR A 60 0.77 -18.81 -2.22
CA THR A 60 0.94 -18.47 -0.79
C THR A 60 -0.17 -19.05 0.08
N ASP A 61 -1.43 -18.96 -0.34
CA ASP A 61 -2.57 -19.48 0.45
C ASP A 61 -2.49 -20.99 0.67
N SER A 62 -2.05 -21.75 -0.35
CA SER A 62 -1.88 -23.20 -0.27
C SER A 62 -0.74 -23.56 0.69
N LEU A 63 0.39 -22.86 0.59
CA LEU A 63 1.54 -23.05 1.49
C LEU A 63 1.16 -22.69 2.93
N ALA A 64 0.47 -21.57 3.13
CA ALA A 64 0.00 -21.14 4.45
C ALA A 64 -1.01 -22.13 5.06
N ALA A 65 -1.90 -22.71 4.25
CA ALA A 65 -2.84 -23.72 4.71
C ALA A 65 -2.11 -25.01 5.15
N ALA A 66 -1.08 -25.46 4.41
CA ALA A 66 -0.25 -26.58 4.79
C ALA A 66 0.45 -26.35 6.13
N ILE A 67 1.04 -25.16 6.32
CA ILE A 67 1.68 -24.77 7.58
C ILE A 67 0.65 -24.80 8.73
N ARG A 68 -0.52 -24.15 8.58
CA ARG A 68 -1.54 -24.12 9.64
C ARG A 68 -2.02 -25.51 10.04
N SER A 69 -2.12 -26.41 9.06
CA SER A 69 -2.56 -27.79 9.32
C SER A 69 -1.51 -28.63 10.07
N ALA A 70 -0.24 -28.24 10.00
CA ALA A 70 0.86 -28.94 10.65
C ALA A 70 1.20 -28.37 12.02
N LEU A 71 0.84 -27.11 12.28
CA LEU A 71 1.12 -26.47 13.56
C LEU A 71 0.31 -27.07 14.71
N PRO A 72 0.91 -27.26 15.89
CA PRO A 72 0.17 -27.59 17.11
C PRO A 72 -0.95 -26.56 17.38
N ALA A 73 -2.05 -27.03 17.97
CA ALA A 73 -3.22 -26.18 18.24
C ALA A 73 -2.93 -25.02 19.22
N ASP A 74 -1.91 -25.16 20.03
CA ASP A 74 -1.44 -24.17 21.00
C ASP A 74 -0.25 -23.33 20.50
N ALA A 75 0.17 -23.54 19.25
CA ALA A 75 1.29 -22.77 18.67
C ALA A 75 0.98 -21.27 18.60
N GLN A 76 1.93 -20.47 19.05
CA GLN A 76 1.85 -19.02 19.02
C GLN A 76 2.97 -18.44 18.16
N LEU A 77 2.61 -17.65 17.15
CA LEU A 77 3.52 -17.01 16.21
C LEU A 77 3.54 -15.49 16.49
N PHE A 78 4.72 -14.93 16.74
CA PHE A 78 4.86 -13.51 17.06
C PHE A 78 5.72 -12.80 16.01
N GLY A 79 5.13 -11.79 15.38
CA GLY A 79 5.80 -10.96 14.38
C GLY A 79 5.84 -11.55 12.97
N PHE A 80 5.25 -12.72 12.74
CA PHE A 80 5.09 -13.35 11.42
C PHE A 80 3.81 -14.18 11.37
N SER A 81 3.49 -14.68 10.18
CA SER A 81 2.34 -15.55 9.92
C SER A 81 2.69 -16.65 8.93
N PRO A 82 1.87 -17.70 8.78
CA PRO A 82 2.03 -18.70 7.72
C PRO A 82 2.08 -18.09 6.32
N GLU A 83 1.32 -17.02 6.07
CA GLU A 83 1.36 -16.28 4.79
C GLU A 83 2.72 -15.62 4.58
N ALA A 84 3.32 -15.05 5.61
CA ALA A 84 4.65 -14.45 5.53
C ALA A 84 5.71 -15.46 5.11
N VAL A 85 5.61 -16.69 5.62
CA VAL A 85 6.48 -17.81 5.21
C VAL A 85 6.21 -18.18 3.75
N GLY A 86 4.94 -18.30 3.35
CA GLY A 86 4.55 -18.55 1.95
C GLY A 86 5.12 -17.51 0.98
N ILE A 87 5.07 -16.23 1.32
CA ILE A 87 5.66 -15.14 0.52
C ILE A 87 7.18 -15.31 0.41
N ALA A 88 7.87 -15.63 1.51
CA ALA A 88 9.32 -15.86 1.49
C ALA A 88 9.69 -17.05 0.60
N VAL A 89 8.93 -18.15 0.65
CA VAL A 89 9.06 -19.30 -0.28
C VAL A 89 8.92 -18.84 -1.73
N ARG A 90 7.89 -18.06 -2.05
CA ARG A 90 7.64 -17.57 -3.42
C ARG A 90 8.75 -16.66 -3.91
N ARG A 91 9.37 -15.87 -3.02
CA ARG A 91 10.55 -15.06 -3.33
C ARG A 91 11.78 -15.93 -3.60
N ALA A 92 12.00 -16.95 -2.79
CA ALA A 92 13.08 -17.92 -3.03
C ALA A 92 12.96 -18.59 -4.41
N LEU A 93 11.72 -18.82 -4.86
CA LEU A 93 11.44 -19.40 -6.18
C LEU A 93 11.51 -18.40 -7.35
N GLY A 94 11.71 -17.09 -7.08
CA GLY A 94 11.66 -16.04 -8.09
C GLY A 94 10.25 -15.75 -8.64
N LEU A 95 9.21 -16.17 -7.94
CA LEU A 95 7.80 -15.99 -8.32
C LEU A 95 7.16 -14.73 -7.71
N ALA A 96 7.83 -14.08 -6.76
CA ALA A 96 7.53 -12.78 -6.19
C ALA A 96 8.81 -11.95 -6.11
N THR A 97 8.67 -10.63 -6.15
CA THR A 97 9.81 -9.71 -6.13
C THR A 97 9.84 -8.85 -4.87
N THR A 98 10.94 -8.14 -4.65
CA THR A 98 11.15 -7.18 -3.57
C THR A 98 11.40 -5.79 -4.14
N TRP A 99 11.39 -4.76 -3.28
CA TRP A 99 11.77 -3.40 -3.67
C TRP A 99 13.16 -3.31 -4.33
N ARG A 100 14.09 -4.17 -3.94
CA ARG A 100 15.49 -4.19 -4.39
C ARG A 100 15.71 -4.84 -5.75
N ASP A 101 14.71 -5.54 -6.25
CA ASP A 101 14.79 -6.21 -7.57
C ASP A 101 14.55 -5.24 -8.73
N PHE A 102 14.28 -3.97 -8.42
CA PHE A 102 13.96 -2.95 -9.41
C PHE A 102 14.83 -1.70 -9.25
N GLU A 103 15.17 -1.10 -10.38
CA GLU A 103 15.64 0.28 -10.43
C GLU A 103 14.43 1.21 -10.46
N TRP A 104 14.24 1.99 -9.40
CA TRP A 104 13.09 2.89 -9.28
C TRP A 104 13.36 4.24 -9.92
N GLN A 105 12.39 4.72 -10.71
CA GLN A 105 12.36 6.10 -11.16
C GLN A 105 11.60 6.95 -10.15
N ILE A 106 12.15 8.10 -9.78
CA ILE A 106 11.43 9.12 -9.00
C ILE A 106 11.09 10.28 -9.94
N VAL A 107 9.80 10.64 -9.98
CA VAL A 107 9.27 11.71 -10.82
C VAL A 107 8.59 12.74 -9.90
N HIS A 108 9.03 13.99 -10.01
CA HIS A 108 8.40 15.13 -9.33
C HIS A 108 8.27 16.25 -10.36
N GLU A 109 7.08 16.38 -10.91
CA GLU A 109 6.77 17.26 -12.04
C GLU A 109 6.17 18.59 -11.56
N PRO A 110 6.06 19.61 -12.44
CA PRO A 110 5.26 20.80 -12.18
C PRO A 110 3.78 20.47 -11.87
N ALA A 111 3.06 21.47 -11.40
CA ALA A 111 1.63 21.33 -11.10
C ALA A 111 0.81 21.06 -12.37
N PHE A 112 -0.10 20.06 -12.27
CA PHE A 112 -1.02 19.67 -13.33
C PHE A 112 -2.47 19.70 -12.86
N SER A 113 -3.39 19.69 -13.83
CA SER A 113 -4.82 19.62 -13.57
C SER A 113 -5.22 18.27 -12.97
N PRO A 114 -6.31 18.23 -12.18
CA PRO A 114 -6.83 16.98 -11.62
C PRO A 114 -7.12 15.90 -12.66
N GLU A 115 -7.60 16.30 -13.84
CA GLU A 115 -7.90 15.39 -14.94
C GLU A 115 -6.64 14.76 -15.52
N LEU A 116 -5.57 15.56 -15.68
CA LEU A 116 -4.29 15.06 -16.20
C LEU A 116 -3.67 14.10 -15.20
N HIS A 117 -3.73 14.39 -13.89
CA HIS A 117 -3.27 13.47 -12.85
C HIS A 117 -4.00 12.12 -12.90
N ALA A 118 -5.33 12.14 -13.08
CA ALA A 118 -6.14 10.93 -13.19
C ALA A 118 -5.79 10.12 -14.44
N ALA A 119 -5.55 10.78 -15.58
CA ALA A 119 -5.15 10.13 -16.83
C ALA A 119 -3.73 9.54 -16.74
N LEU A 120 -2.79 10.25 -16.11
CA LEU A 120 -1.41 9.78 -15.93
C LEU A 120 -1.33 8.52 -15.06
N ASP A 121 -2.21 8.33 -14.10
CA ASP A 121 -2.27 7.09 -13.31
C ASP A 121 -2.52 5.86 -14.19
N GLU A 122 -3.37 5.98 -15.20
CA GLU A 122 -3.65 4.90 -16.15
C GLU A 122 -2.47 4.69 -17.10
N VAL A 123 -2.03 5.76 -17.77
CA VAL A 123 -0.95 5.69 -18.78
C VAL A 123 0.35 5.16 -18.18
N LEU A 124 0.78 5.66 -17.01
CA LEU A 124 2.02 5.21 -16.37
C LEU A 124 1.93 3.77 -15.86
N SER A 125 0.76 3.33 -15.41
CA SER A 125 0.53 1.93 -15.07
C SER A 125 0.67 1.02 -16.28
N GLU A 126 0.16 1.42 -17.45
CA GLU A 126 0.29 0.68 -18.70
C GLU A 126 1.74 0.66 -19.23
N GLU A 127 2.48 1.76 -19.10
CA GLU A 127 3.88 1.83 -19.49
C GLU A 127 4.76 0.90 -18.65
N VAL A 128 4.56 0.86 -17.32
CA VAL A 128 5.27 -0.07 -16.44
C VAL A 128 4.88 -1.52 -16.76
N ALA A 129 3.61 -1.80 -16.98
CA ALA A 129 3.14 -3.12 -17.37
C ALA A 129 3.77 -3.63 -18.67
N ALA A 130 3.96 -2.75 -19.63
CA ALA A 130 4.58 -3.06 -20.93
C ALA A 130 6.13 -3.04 -20.91
N GLY A 131 6.74 -2.81 -19.74
CA GLY A 131 8.20 -2.70 -19.61
C GLY A 131 8.83 -1.49 -20.30
N ARG A 132 8.00 -0.53 -20.75
CA ARG A 132 8.50 0.71 -21.39
C ARG A 132 8.98 1.74 -20.37
N ARG A 133 8.62 1.56 -19.12
CA ARG A 133 9.00 2.41 -17.99
C ARG A 133 9.43 1.53 -16.81
N PRO A 134 10.48 1.91 -16.07
CA PRO A 134 10.80 1.24 -14.81
C PRO A 134 9.72 1.51 -13.76
N PRO A 135 9.65 0.73 -12.67
CA PRO A 135 8.80 1.06 -11.53
C PRO A 135 9.04 2.49 -11.08
N THR A 136 7.96 3.22 -10.82
CA THR A 136 8.02 4.68 -10.66
C THR A 136 7.32 5.12 -9.38
N LEU A 137 8.00 5.94 -8.59
CA LEU A 137 7.40 6.81 -7.56
C LEU A 137 7.17 8.18 -8.17
N ARG A 138 5.93 8.64 -8.22
CA ARG A 138 5.56 9.95 -8.73
C ARG A 138 4.97 10.80 -7.61
N ILE A 139 5.55 11.99 -7.39
CA ILE A 139 4.99 13.03 -6.51
C ILE A 139 4.11 13.94 -7.35
N TRP A 140 2.91 14.25 -6.86
CA TRP A 140 1.93 15.06 -7.57
C TRP A 140 1.96 16.50 -7.07
N GLU A 141 1.95 17.44 -8.00
CA GLU A 141 1.68 18.84 -7.72
C GLU A 141 0.36 19.27 -8.38
N TRP A 142 -0.55 19.79 -7.58
CA TRP A 142 -1.89 20.15 -8.03
C TRP A 142 -1.95 21.63 -8.38
N ASP A 143 -2.49 21.96 -9.55
CA ASP A 143 -2.67 23.34 -10.01
C ASP A 143 -3.93 24.01 -9.47
N THR A 144 -4.90 23.22 -8.99
CA THR A 144 -6.18 23.72 -8.47
C THR A 144 -6.75 22.84 -7.36
N THR A 145 -7.74 23.40 -6.64
CA THR A 145 -8.51 22.67 -5.63
C THR A 145 -9.50 21.73 -6.30
N ALA A 146 -9.60 20.50 -5.83
CA ALA A 146 -10.43 19.47 -6.44
C ALA A 146 -11.10 18.54 -5.43
N VAL A 147 -12.16 17.88 -5.89
CA VAL A 147 -12.66 16.63 -5.31
C VAL A 147 -12.35 15.49 -6.28
N VAL A 148 -11.61 14.50 -5.81
CA VAL A 148 -11.29 13.27 -6.56
C VAL A 148 -12.18 12.14 -6.07
N LEU A 149 -13.13 11.74 -6.89
CA LEU A 149 -14.06 10.63 -6.60
C LEU A 149 -13.40 9.28 -6.88
N GLY A 150 -13.73 8.28 -6.06
CA GLY A 150 -13.42 6.89 -6.38
C GLY A 150 -14.28 6.37 -7.53
N VAL A 151 -13.77 5.35 -8.25
CA VAL A 151 -14.41 4.83 -9.47
C VAL A 151 -15.86 4.41 -9.28
N PHE A 152 -16.24 3.93 -8.10
CA PHE A 152 -17.60 3.43 -7.81
C PHE A 152 -18.52 4.47 -7.16
N GLN A 153 -18.06 5.71 -6.92
CA GLN A 153 -18.84 6.72 -6.23
C GLN A 153 -19.77 7.49 -7.16
N SER A 154 -20.91 7.90 -6.64
CA SER A 154 -21.85 8.82 -7.32
C SER A 154 -21.56 10.27 -6.91
N VAL A 155 -21.34 11.16 -7.87
CA VAL A 155 -21.15 12.61 -7.61
C VAL A 155 -22.27 13.15 -6.74
N ARG A 156 -23.54 12.87 -7.12
CA ARG A 156 -24.73 13.33 -6.42
C ARG A 156 -24.76 12.96 -4.93
N ASN A 157 -24.20 11.80 -4.59
CA ASN A 157 -24.23 11.31 -3.21
C ASN A 157 -23.05 11.86 -2.38
N GLU A 158 -21.93 12.14 -3.01
CA GLU A 158 -20.68 12.48 -2.33
C GLU A 158 -20.38 13.98 -2.29
N VAL A 159 -20.92 14.77 -3.25
CA VAL A 159 -20.54 16.17 -3.45
C VAL A 159 -21.74 17.09 -3.42
N ASP A 160 -21.60 18.22 -2.75
CA ASP A 160 -22.45 19.37 -2.94
C ASP A 160 -21.94 20.16 -4.15
N GLU A 161 -22.55 19.91 -5.32
CA GLU A 161 -22.10 20.51 -6.58
C GLU A 161 -22.30 22.03 -6.64
N GLU A 162 -23.25 22.59 -5.88
CA GLU A 162 -23.43 24.03 -5.79
C GLU A 162 -22.31 24.65 -4.96
N ALA A 163 -21.97 24.08 -3.81
CA ALA A 163 -20.85 24.49 -3.00
C ALA A 163 -19.53 24.34 -3.76
N ALA A 164 -19.32 23.23 -4.49
CA ALA A 164 -18.14 23.02 -5.31
C ALA A 164 -17.96 24.13 -6.36
N ARG A 165 -19.03 24.47 -7.10
CA ARG A 165 -19.01 25.56 -8.09
C ARG A 165 -18.74 26.91 -7.43
N ARG A 166 -19.38 27.22 -6.31
CA ARG A 166 -19.20 28.49 -5.59
C ARG A 166 -17.75 28.67 -5.08
N LEU A 167 -17.12 27.57 -4.66
CA LEU A 167 -15.74 27.57 -4.14
C LEU A 167 -14.67 27.30 -5.21
N GLY A 168 -15.04 27.19 -6.48
CA GLY A 168 -14.11 26.93 -7.59
C GLY A 168 -13.44 25.58 -7.52
N VAL A 169 -14.13 24.55 -7.00
CA VAL A 169 -13.57 23.20 -6.80
C VAL A 169 -13.86 22.34 -8.03
N THR A 170 -12.82 21.84 -8.66
CA THR A 170 -12.89 20.91 -9.80
C THR A 170 -13.31 19.51 -9.34
N LEU A 171 -14.14 18.83 -10.13
CA LEU A 171 -14.55 17.45 -9.86
C LEU A 171 -13.88 16.51 -10.86
N THR A 172 -13.15 15.53 -10.38
CA THR A 172 -12.57 14.49 -11.24
C THR A 172 -12.78 13.10 -10.63
N ARG A 173 -12.51 12.07 -11.41
CA ARG A 173 -12.67 10.67 -11.00
C ARG A 173 -11.39 9.90 -11.24
N ARG A 174 -10.90 9.22 -10.21
CA ARG A 174 -9.77 8.30 -10.32
C ARG A 174 -10.23 6.89 -10.72
N ILE A 175 -9.32 6.10 -11.24
CA ILE A 175 -9.57 4.71 -11.66
C ILE A 175 -9.52 3.69 -10.52
N THR A 176 -9.15 4.11 -9.31
CA THR A 176 -9.13 3.27 -8.09
C THR A 176 -10.42 3.42 -7.30
N GLY A 177 -10.69 2.48 -6.42
CA GLY A 177 -11.82 2.53 -5.49
C GLY A 177 -11.60 3.51 -4.32
N GLY A 178 -12.44 3.39 -3.30
CA GLY A 178 -12.37 4.18 -2.07
C GLY A 178 -13.26 5.42 -2.08
N GLY A 179 -13.20 6.21 -0.99
CA GLY A 179 -14.00 7.41 -0.77
C GLY A 179 -13.50 8.63 -1.53
N ALA A 180 -14.34 9.66 -1.63
CA ALA A 180 -13.97 10.94 -2.21
C ALA A 180 -12.89 11.63 -1.37
N MET A 181 -11.92 12.24 -2.04
CA MET A 181 -10.85 13.03 -1.44
C MET A 181 -11.05 14.50 -1.78
N PHE A 182 -10.93 15.36 -0.79
CA PHE A 182 -10.80 16.79 -0.99
C PHE A 182 -9.31 17.13 -1.11
N ILE A 183 -8.97 17.82 -2.17
CA ILE A 183 -7.61 18.21 -2.52
C ILE A 183 -7.56 19.74 -2.48
N GLU A 184 -6.65 20.29 -1.72
CA GLU A 184 -6.34 21.72 -1.72
C GLU A 184 -4.89 21.92 -2.17
N ALA A 185 -4.70 22.62 -3.30
CA ALA A 185 -3.38 22.82 -3.90
C ALA A 185 -2.40 23.43 -2.88
N GLY A 186 -1.21 22.85 -2.75
CA GLY A 186 -0.19 23.26 -1.78
C GLY A 186 -0.43 22.80 -0.33
N SER A 187 -1.64 22.29 0.01
CA SER A 187 -1.99 21.91 1.39
C SER A 187 -2.06 20.39 1.60
N ILE A 188 -1.65 19.61 0.59
CA ILE A 188 -1.58 18.15 0.65
C ILE A 188 -0.28 17.64 0.04
N ILE A 189 0.06 16.39 0.35
CA ILE A 189 1.12 15.63 -0.32
C ILE A 189 0.48 14.40 -0.93
N THR A 190 0.58 14.25 -2.26
CA THR A 190 0.07 13.10 -3.00
C THR A 190 1.20 12.42 -3.73
N TYR A 191 1.23 11.09 -3.69
CA TYR A 191 2.14 10.28 -4.51
C TYR A 191 1.44 9.07 -5.11
N SER A 192 2.02 8.55 -6.19
CA SER A 192 1.66 7.25 -6.77
C SER A 192 2.88 6.38 -6.92
N LEU A 193 2.69 5.09 -6.68
CA LEU A 193 3.60 4.00 -7.03
C LEU A 193 3.00 3.24 -8.21
N TYR A 194 3.79 3.09 -9.25
CA TYR A 194 3.50 2.23 -10.41
C TYR A 194 4.55 1.13 -10.41
N ALA A 195 4.14 -0.11 -10.17
CA ALA A 195 5.08 -1.22 -10.01
C ALA A 195 4.58 -2.50 -10.67
N PRO A 196 5.49 -3.42 -11.05
CA PRO A 196 5.08 -4.76 -11.46
C PRO A 196 4.26 -5.45 -10.37
N GLY A 197 3.22 -6.17 -10.78
CA GLY A 197 2.33 -6.89 -9.86
C GLY A 197 3.04 -7.97 -9.05
N SER A 198 4.21 -8.43 -9.50
CA SER A 198 5.08 -9.35 -8.76
C SER A 198 5.53 -8.81 -7.41
N LEU A 199 5.61 -7.47 -7.25
CA LEU A 199 5.98 -6.83 -5.99
C LEU A 199 4.98 -7.13 -4.85
N VAL A 200 3.70 -7.30 -5.19
CA VAL A 200 2.61 -7.65 -4.26
C VAL A 200 1.97 -8.99 -4.60
N ALA A 201 2.72 -9.84 -5.31
CA ALA A 201 2.24 -11.17 -5.66
C ALA A 201 1.91 -11.95 -4.38
N ASP A 202 0.78 -12.64 -4.43
CA ASP A 202 0.30 -13.50 -3.36
C ASP A 202 -0.03 -12.79 -2.02
N MET A 203 0.02 -11.45 -1.98
CA MET A 203 -0.45 -10.68 -0.83
C MET A 203 -1.97 -10.46 -0.91
N SER A 204 -2.63 -10.54 0.23
CA SER A 204 -4.01 -10.03 0.35
C SER A 204 -4.06 -8.53 0.02
N ILE A 205 -5.27 -8.00 -0.22
CA ILE A 205 -5.42 -6.55 -0.44
C ILE A 205 -4.94 -5.78 0.79
N ALA A 206 -5.28 -6.23 2.00
CA ALA A 206 -4.89 -5.57 3.25
C ALA A 206 -3.36 -5.58 3.45
N ASP A 207 -2.72 -6.73 3.25
CA ASP A 207 -1.26 -6.86 3.41
C ASP A 207 -0.51 -6.03 2.37
N SER A 208 -1.04 -5.94 1.14
CA SER A 208 -0.41 -5.12 0.10
C SER A 208 -0.48 -3.62 0.40
N TYR A 209 -1.54 -3.13 1.05
CA TYR A 209 -1.58 -1.74 1.54
C TYR A 209 -0.50 -1.50 2.60
N ALA A 210 -0.44 -2.35 3.62
CA ALA A 210 0.56 -2.23 4.67
C ALA A 210 2.00 -2.29 4.12
N PHE A 211 2.25 -3.20 3.17
CA PHE A 211 3.56 -3.35 2.53
C PHE A 211 3.94 -2.14 1.67
N LEU A 212 2.99 -1.62 0.87
CA LEU A 212 3.25 -0.48 -0.02
C LEU A 212 3.35 0.86 0.73
N ASP A 213 2.79 0.96 1.93
CA ASP A 213 2.86 2.17 2.77
C ASP A 213 4.03 2.14 3.77
N ASP A 214 4.72 1.01 3.96
CA ASP A 214 5.79 0.86 4.98
C ASP A 214 6.94 1.87 4.80
N TRP A 215 7.33 2.15 3.56
CA TRP A 215 8.40 3.10 3.25
C TRP A 215 8.04 4.54 3.65
N VAL A 216 6.81 4.98 3.36
CA VAL A 216 6.37 6.34 3.72
C VAL A 216 6.17 6.48 5.22
N LEU A 217 5.71 5.42 5.91
CA LEU A 217 5.66 5.40 7.37
C LEU A 217 7.05 5.61 7.97
N LYS A 218 8.07 4.93 7.46
CA LYS A 218 9.47 5.11 7.89
C LYS A 218 9.98 6.51 7.61
N ALA A 219 9.67 7.08 6.44
CA ALA A 219 10.02 8.46 6.12
C ALA A 219 9.40 9.44 7.14
N LEU A 220 8.09 9.32 7.42
CA LEU A 220 7.40 10.15 8.41
C LEU A 220 7.93 9.97 9.83
N GLN A 221 8.20 8.73 10.24
CA GLN A 221 8.79 8.41 11.55
C GLN A 221 10.18 9.04 11.72
N SER A 222 10.99 9.07 10.66
CA SER A 222 12.30 9.72 10.69
C SER A 222 12.23 11.25 10.86
N LEU A 223 11.07 11.85 10.58
CA LEU A 223 10.75 13.27 10.83
C LEU A 223 10.09 13.50 12.20
N GLY A 224 10.02 12.48 13.05
CA GLY A 224 9.44 12.56 14.39
C GLY A 224 7.92 12.40 14.45
N VAL A 225 7.26 12.02 13.33
CA VAL A 225 5.82 11.73 13.31
C VAL A 225 5.60 10.29 13.79
N ALA A 226 4.78 10.09 14.82
CA ALA A 226 4.39 8.75 15.29
C ALA A 226 3.37 8.10 14.33
N ALA A 227 3.76 7.99 13.05
CA ALA A 227 2.92 7.46 12.00
C ALA A 227 2.84 5.92 12.06
N PHE A 228 1.63 5.41 11.83
CA PHE A 228 1.38 3.97 11.74
C PHE A 228 0.30 3.66 10.68
N TYR A 229 0.34 2.44 10.15
CA TYR A 229 -0.69 1.92 9.27
C TYR A 229 -1.93 1.53 10.06
N LYS A 230 -3.09 2.00 9.62
CA LYS A 230 -4.38 1.62 10.16
C LYS A 230 -5.23 0.94 9.09
N PRO A 231 -5.60 -0.33 9.25
CA PRO A 231 -6.45 -1.02 8.29
C PRO A 231 -7.78 -0.28 8.03
N LEU A 232 -8.28 -0.30 6.77
CA LEU A 232 -7.72 -1.05 5.63
C LEU A 232 -6.61 -0.28 4.87
N ASN A 233 -6.60 1.04 4.85
CA ASN A 233 -5.85 1.86 3.89
C ASN A 233 -5.50 3.25 4.44
N ASP A 234 -5.49 3.42 5.77
CA ASP A 234 -5.23 4.71 6.38
C ASP A 234 -3.79 4.80 6.93
N ILE A 235 -3.16 5.94 6.73
CA ILE A 235 -1.98 6.38 7.47
C ILE A 235 -2.46 7.28 8.59
N SER A 236 -2.10 6.96 9.83
CA SER A 236 -2.59 7.65 11.03
C SER A 236 -1.47 7.92 12.02
N SER A 237 -1.70 8.85 12.93
CA SER A 237 -0.94 9.07 14.15
C SER A 237 -1.84 8.83 15.36
N ASP A 238 -1.30 8.97 16.56
CA ASP A 238 -2.05 8.99 17.82
C ASP A 238 -3.07 10.13 17.91
N ARG A 239 -2.88 11.21 17.14
CA ARG A 239 -3.76 12.38 17.08
C ARG A 239 -4.89 12.25 16.05
N GLY A 240 -4.69 11.47 14.99
CA GLY A 240 -5.70 11.31 13.96
C GLY A 240 -5.19 10.74 12.64
N LYS A 241 -6.03 10.84 11.62
CA LYS A 241 -5.71 10.40 10.26
C LYS A 241 -4.78 11.41 9.57
N ILE A 242 -3.65 10.95 9.07
CA ILE A 242 -2.73 11.72 8.24
C ILE A 242 -3.15 11.64 6.77
N GLY A 243 -3.41 10.43 6.28
CA GLY A 243 -3.71 10.21 4.87
C GLY A 243 -4.47 8.93 4.61
N GLY A 244 -4.79 8.71 3.36
CA GLY A 244 -5.44 7.50 2.90
C GLY A 244 -4.91 7.05 1.55
N ALA A 245 -4.82 5.74 1.40
CA ALA A 245 -4.38 5.08 0.18
C ALA A 245 -5.54 4.55 -0.65
N ALA A 246 -5.30 4.36 -1.93
CA ALA A 246 -6.13 3.55 -2.80
C ALA A 246 -5.25 2.80 -3.80
N GLN A 247 -5.68 1.61 -4.23
CA GLN A 247 -4.91 0.81 -5.17
C GLN A 247 -5.78 0.19 -6.25
N LYS A 248 -5.15 -0.15 -7.38
CA LYS A 248 -5.75 -0.96 -8.44
C LYS A 248 -4.71 -1.94 -8.96
N ARG A 249 -5.10 -3.21 -9.00
CA ARG A 249 -4.32 -4.25 -9.66
C ARG A 249 -4.84 -4.42 -11.07
N PHE A 250 -3.96 -4.25 -12.05
CA PHE A 250 -4.28 -4.45 -13.45
C PHE A 250 -4.01 -5.91 -13.80
N SER A 251 -5.07 -6.66 -14.13
CA SER A 251 -5.00 -8.08 -14.52
C SER A 251 -4.98 -8.30 -16.02
N ASN A 252 -5.46 -7.32 -16.79
CA ASN A 252 -5.59 -7.39 -18.25
C ASN A 252 -4.79 -6.25 -18.87
N VAL A 253 -3.50 -6.46 -19.05
CA VAL A 253 -2.66 -5.62 -19.89
C VAL A 253 -2.56 -6.30 -21.25
N PRO A 254 -2.27 -5.58 -22.38
CA PRO A 254 -2.12 -6.18 -23.70
C PRO A 254 -1.30 -7.46 -23.68
N ALA A 255 -1.55 -8.38 -24.59
CA ALA A 255 -1.06 -9.79 -24.60
C ALA A 255 0.43 -9.98 -24.27
N ASP A 256 1.23 -8.92 -24.34
CA ASP A 256 2.68 -8.91 -24.09
C ASP A 256 3.07 -8.21 -22.79
N GLY A 257 2.13 -7.71 -22.00
CA GLY A 257 2.39 -6.94 -20.77
C GLY A 257 2.20 -7.73 -19.49
N GLY A 258 3.02 -7.44 -18.48
CA GLY A 258 2.93 -8.00 -17.14
C GLY A 258 1.76 -7.41 -16.33
N LYS A 259 1.42 -8.04 -15.21
CA LYS A 259 0.52 -7.46 -14.22
C LYS A 259 1.17 -6.24 -13.57
N THR A 260 0.39 -5.20 -13.28
CA THR A 260 0.87 -3.97 -12.63
C THR A 260 -0.01 -3.62 -11.45
N ILE A 261 0.58 -2.98 -10.45
CA ILE A 261 -0.14 -2.33 -9.36
C ILE A 261 0.05 -0.82 -9.42
N LEU A 262 -1.08 -0.11 -9.38
CA LEU A 262 -1.14 1.31 -9.02
C LEU A 262 -1.49 1.41 -7.55
N HIS A 263 -0.68 2.13 -6.79
CA HIS A 263 -0.97 2.48 -5.41
C HIS A 263 -0.70 3.96 -5.21
N HIS A 264 -1.72 4.71 -4.79
CA HIS A 264 -1.56 6.13 -4.54
C HIS A 264 -2.08 6.54 -3.16
N VAL A 265 -1.47 7.56 -2.59
CA VAL A 265 -1.75 8.07 -1.25
C VAL A 265 -1.88 9.57 -1.30
N THR A 266 -2.83 10.10 -0.55
CA THR A 266 -2.92 11.53 -0.26
C THR A 266 -2.86 11.74 1.23
N MET A 267 -1.95 12.62 1.65
CA MET A 267 -1.72 13.01 3.04
C MET A 267 -2.05 14.49 3.24
N ALA A 268 -2.72 14.81 4.34
CA ALA A 268 -2.98 16.18 4.73
C ALA A 268 -1.69 16.85 5.22
N TYR A 269 -1.31 17.96 4.59
CA TYR A 269 -0.20 18.80 5.06
C TYR A 269 -0.71 19.98 5.88
N ASP A 270 -1.62 20.78 5.33
CA ASP A 270 -2.19 22.00 5.98
C ASP A 270 -3.60 22.28 5.43
N MET A 271 -4.41 21.26 5.25
CA MET A 271 -5.70 21.31 4.56
C MET A 271 -6.78 22.00 5.42
N ASP A 272 -7.60 22.83 4.79
CA ASP A 272 -8.79 23.44 5.42
C ASP A 272 -9.96 22.45 5.51
N ALA A 273 -10.12 21.83 6.68
CA ALA A 273 -11.23 20.92 6.94
C ALA A 273 -12.62 21.59 6.83
N GLY A 274 -12.71 22.89 7.03
CA GLY A 274 -13.96 23.65 6.90
C GLY A 274 -14.45 23.74 5.45
N LYS A 275 -13.52 23.98 4.51
CA LYS A 275 -13.84 23.91 3.06
C LYS A 275 -14.25 22.51 2.65
N MET A 276 -13.51 21.50 3.08
CA MET A 276 -13.81 20.11 2.79
C MET A 276 -15.25 19.74 3.20
N MET A 277 -15.66 20.12 4.41
CA MET A 277 -17.03 19.83 4.92
C MET A 277 -18.14 20.59 4.20
N GLN A 278 -17.86 21.69 3.53
CA GLN A 278 -18.84 22.41 2.72
C GLN A 278 -19.09 21.71 1.39
N VAL A 279 -18.09 20.99 0.86
CA VAL A 279 -18.14 20.40 -0.48
C VAL A 279 -18.47 18.90 -0.42
N LEU A 280 -17.95 18.17 0.57
CA LEU A 280 -18.20 16.73 0.70
C LEU A 280 -19.46 16.46 1.52
N ARG A 281 -20.37 15.68 0.95
CA ARG A 281 -21.53 15.13 1.68
C ARG A 281 -21.06 13.93 2.52
N ILE A 282 -20.97 14.11 3.82
CA ILE A 282 -20.69 13.00 4.73
C ILE A 282 -22.01 12.26 4.95
N GLY A 283 -22.09 11.02 4.46
CA GLY A 283 -23.30 10.18 4.57
C GLY A 283 -23.77 10.03 6.03
N ARG A 284 -25.09 10.12 6.26
CA ARG A 284 -25.71 10.07 7.60
C ARG A 284 -25.32 8.83 8.40
N GLU A 285 -25.11 7.70 7.75
CA GLU A 285 -24.66 6.46 8.40
C GLU A 285 -23.24 6.53 8.92
N LYS A 286 -22.35 7.24 8.21
CA LYS A 286 -20.98 7.52 8.72
C LYS A 286 -20.98 8.50 9.90
N LEU A 287 -22.07 9.24 10.09
CA LEU A 287 -22.27 10.17 11.21
C LEU A 287 -22.88 9.48 12.43
N SER A 288 -23.73 8.44 12.22
CA SER A 288 -24.47 7.77 13.31
C SER A 288 -23.55 7.00 14.27
N ASP A 289 -22.49 6.39 13.77
CA ASP A 289 -21.59 5.59 14.61
C ASP A 289 -20.60 6.41 15.44
N LYS A 290 -20.38 7.68 15.14
CA LYS A 290 -19.26 8.45 15.77
C LYS A 290 -19.45 9.97 15.85
N GLY A 291 -20.64 10.52 15.95
CA GLY A 291 -20.92 11.95 16.19
C GLY A 291 -20.22 12.97 15.28
N THR A 292 -20.93 14.00 14.86
CA THR A 292 -20.54 15.04 13.88
C THR A 292 -19.21 15.80 14.17
N THR A 293 -18.79 15.85 15.40
CA THR A 293 -17.53 16.48 15.81
C THR A 293 -16.27 15.69 15.47
N SER A 294 -16.42 14.42 15.05
CA SER A 294 -15.29 13.51 14.88
C SER A 294 -14.67 13.49 13.48
N ALA A 295 -15.38 13.92 12.44
CA ALA A 295 -14.83 13.92 11.08
C ALA A 295 -13.76 15.02 10.88
N ALA A 296 -14.03 16.25 11.36
CA ALA A 296 -13.06 17.34 11.32
C ALA A 296 -11.90 17.15 12.32
N LYS A 297 -12.17 16.55 13.49
CA LYS A 297 -11.15 16.23 14.50
C LYS A 297 -10.26 15.03 14.13
N ARG A 298 -10.51 14.36 13.00
CA ARG A 298 -9.81 13.13 12.59
C ARG A 298 -8.66 13.34 11.64
N VAL A 299 -8.55 14.52 11.03
CA VAL A 299 -7.41 14.85 10.18
C VAL A 299 -6.34 15.48 11.05
N ASP A 300 -5.13 14.93 11.02
CA ASP A 300 -3.96 15.47 11.72
C ASP A 300 -2.90 15.84 10.69
N PRO A 301 -2.88 17.14 10.26
CA PRO A 301 -1.99 17.57 9.19
C PRO A 301 -0.52 17.49 9.59
N LEU A 302 0.34 17.11 8.65
CA LEU A 302 1.78 16.94 8.86
C LEU A 302 2.48 18.22 9.30
N ARG A 303 2.00 19.39 8.85
CA ARG A 303 2.56 20.69 9.28
C ARG A 303 2.49 20.88 10.79
N SER A 304 1.37 20.53 11.40
CA SER A 304 1.17 20.68 12.85
C SER A 304 2.00 19.70 13.67
N GLN A 305 2.38 18.55 13.07
CA GLN A 305 3.17 17.52 13.73
C GLN A 305 4.67 17.76 13.61
N THR A 306 5.13 18.25 12.46
CA THR A 306 6.55 18.38 12.13
C THR A 306 7.08 19.80 12.24
N GLY A 307 6.25 20.81 12.03
CA GLY A 307 6.67 22.20 11.87
C GLY A 307 7.49 22.46 10.59
N LEU A 308 7.68 21.45 9.75
CA LEU A 308 8.51 21.54 8.55
C LEU A 308 7.72 22.11 7.36
N PRO A 309 8.38 22.76 6.40
CA PRO A 309 7.77 23.08 5.11
C PRO A 309 7.44 21.78 4.34
N ARG A 310 6.40 21.85 3.50
CA ARG A 310 5.89 20.73 2.70
C ARG A 310 7.00 20.07 1.86
N GLU A 311 7.82 20.90 1.23
CA GLU A 311 8.92 20.49 0.36
C GLU A 311 9.98 19.67 1.12
N ALA A 312 10.27 20.02 2.38
CA ALA A 312 11.22 19.25 3.19
C ALA A 312 10.71 17.85 3.51
N ILE A 313 9.40 17.69 3.71
CA ILE A 313 8.78 16.37 3.90
C ILE A 313 8.87 15.57 2.60
N ILE A 314 8.58 16.18 1.45
CA ILE A 314 8.67 15.54 0.13
C ILE A 314 10.10 15.10 -0.17
N GLU A 315 11.10 15.96 0.08
CA GLU A 315 12.51 15.57 -0.13
C GLU A 315 12.87 14.35 0.74
N ARG A 316 12.45 14.33 2.00
CA ARG A 316 12.68 13.17 2.87
C ARG A 316 12.00 11.89 2.37
N MET A 317 10.86 12.01 1.71
CA MET A 317 10.17 10.87 1.09
C MET A 317 10.90 10.33 -0.16
N LYS A 318 11.71 11.16 -0.82
CA LYS A 318 12.49 10.76 -2.00
C LYS A 318 13.83 10.09 -1.66
N GLU A 319 14.34 10.26 -0.45
CA GLU A 319 15.56 9.62 0.09
C GLU A 319 15.32 8.14 0.45
#